data_2a3dbb7bbb6e8a9ad9849c488806587b
#
_entry.id   2a3dbb7bbb6e8a9ad9849c488806587b
#
_cell.length_a   1.000
_cell.length_b   1.000
_cell.length_c   1.000
_cell.angle_alpha   90.00
_cell.angle_beta   90.00
_cell.angle_gamma   90.00
#
_symmetry.space_group_name_H-M   'P 1'
#
loop_
_entity.id
_entity.type
_entity.pdbx_description
1 polymer ?
#
loop_
_entity_poly.entity_id
_entity_poly.type
_entity_poly.pdbx_seq_one_letter_code
_entity_poly.pdbx_strand_id
1 'polypeptide(L)'
;FYWLGYIVRKLQMRQNTPEKMAVLGKLKIARYVAMTVLLAVILFTGVWQETSAAKAIRMLTNGEAAAYAAEYEERLLLLNDPEITDVVLTPFTHQPAMIYTGDLPGDPEDPTSKKTAQYFGKNSIYVDYSN
;
A
#
# COMPACT_ATOMS: atom_id res chain seq x y z
N PHE A 1 -0.20 -28.03 -53.74
CA PHE A 1 -0.91 -27.96 -52.44
C PHE A 1 -0.89 -29.27 -51.68
N TYR A 2 -0.81 -30.45 -52.29
CA TYR A 2 -0.78 -31.77 -51.63
C TYR A 2 0.46 -31.99 -50.73
N TRP A 3 1.60 -31.44 -51.09
CA TRP A 3 2.86 -31.58 -50.34
C TRP A 3 2.82 -30.85 -48.97
N LEU A 4 2.19 -29.70 -48.90
CA LEU A 4 2.03 -28.95 -47.65
C LEU A 4 1.17 -29.72 -46.64
N GLY A 5 0.08 -30.35 -47.09
CA GLY A 5 -0.77 -31.18 -46.24
C GLY A 5 -0.05 -32.41 -45.70
N TYR A 6 0.80 -33.05 -46.53
CA TYR A 6 1.61 -34.20 -46.13
C TYR A 6 2.65 -33.79 -45.07
N ILE A 7 3.35 -32.69 -45.26
CA ILE A 7 4.33 -32.17 -44.29
C ILE A 7 3.68 -31.83 -42.98
N VAL A 8 2.54 -31.11 -42.99
CA VAL A 8 1.79 -30.75 -41.78
C VAL A 8 1.33 -31.99 -41.03
N ARG A 9 0.77 -32.98 -41.74
CA ARG A 9 0.33 -34.26 -41.15
C ARG A 9 1.50 -35.07 -40.57
N LYS A 10 2.67 -35.08 -41.22
CA LYS A 10 3.89 -35.74 -40.74
C LYS A 10 4.45 -35.02 -39.50
N LEU A 11 4.39 -33.72 -39.45
CA LEU A 11 4.77 -32.91 -38.27
C LEU A 11 3.82 -33.14 -37.10
N GLN A 12 2.50 -33.20 -37.35
CA GLN A 12 1.50 -33.51 -36.33
C GLN A 12 1.65 -34.92 -35.76
N MET A 13 1.90 -35.92 -36.61
CA MET A 13 2.17 -37.28 -36.13
C MET A 13 3.46 -37.39 -35.33
N ARG A 14 4.48 -36.59 -35.66
CA ARG A 14 5.75 -36.56 -34.93
C ARG A 14 5.63 -35.87 -33.57
N GLN A 15 4.62 -35.00 -33.40
CA GLN A 15 4.32 -34.34 -32.11
C GLN A 15 3.52 -35.23 -31.15
N ASN A 16 2.80 -36.24 -31.64
CA ASN A 16 1.93 -37.12 -30.85
C ASN A 16 2.57 -38.44 -30.43
N THR A 17 3.89 -38.52 -30.31
CA THR A 17 4.52 -39.68 -29.69
C THR A 17 4.17 -39.76 -28.20
N PRO A 18 3.72 -40.92 -27.67
CA PRO A 18 3.30 -41.07 -26.27
C PRO A 18 4.38 -40.63 -25.26
N GLU A 19 5.66 -40.78 -25.63
CA GLU A 19 6.77 -40.28 -24.82
C GLU A 19 6.75 -38.74 -24.64
N LYS A 20 6.44 -37.98 -25.71
CA LYS A 20 6.37 -36.52 -25.63
C LYS A 20 5.16 -36.05 -24.82
N MET A 21 4.04 -36.76 -24.90
CA MET A 21 2.87 -36.44 -24.05
C MET A 21 3.15 -36.71 -22.56
N ALA A 22 3.88 -37.76 -22.24
CA ALA A 22 4.33 -38.05 -20.88
C ALA A 22 5.31 -37.01 -20.36
N VAL A 23 6.24 -36.52 -21.21
CA VAL A 23 7.18 -35.44 -20.87
C VAL A 23 6.43 -34.10 -20.66
N LEU A 24 5.48 -33.76 -21.54
CA LEU A 24 4.63 -32.56 -21.40
C LEU A 24 3.77 -32.63 -20.14
N GLY A 25 3.24 -33.79 -19.77
CA GLY A 25 2.52 -34.00 -18.52
C GLY A 25 3.41 -33.77 -17.31
N LYS A 26 4.63 -34.30 -17.29
CA LYS A 26 5.61 -34.07 -16.22
C LYS A 26 6.03 -32.61 -16.13
N LEU A 27 6.21 -31.93 -17.25
CA LEU A 27 6.51 -30.48 -17.28
C LEU A 27 5.38 -29.63 -16.70
N LYS A 28 4.12 -29.97 -17.01
CA LYS A 28 2.95 -29.26 -16.41
C LYS A 28 2.91 -29.45 -14.90
N ILE A 29 3.09 -30.68 -14.42
CA ILE A 29 3.12 -30.96 -12.97
C ILE A 29 4.28 -30.22 -12.30
N ALA A 30 5.49 -30.29 -12.88
CA ALA A 30 6.65 -29.58 -12.35
C ALA A 30 6.43 -28.06 -12.28
N ARG A 31 5.76 -27.48 -13.26
CA ARG A 31 5.38 -26.05 -13.24
C ARG A 31 4.42 -25.73 -12.10
N TYR A 32 3.38 -26.53 -11.87
CA TYR A 32 2.45 -26.30 -10.75
C TYR A 32 3.16 -26.45 -9.40
N VAL A 33 4.00 -27.48 -9.25
CA VAL A 33 4.81 -27.67 -8.04
C VAL A 33 5.72 -26.47 -7.80
N ALA A 34 6.43 -26.01 -8.83
CA ALA A 34 7.29 -24.83 -8.73
C ALA A 34 6.51 -23.56 -8.34
N MET A 35 5.32 -23.35 -8.92
CA MET A 35 4.45 -22.22 -8.54
C MET A 35 3.96 -22.33 -7.12
N THR A 36 3.59 -23.52 -6.66
CA THR A 36 3.13 -23.74 -5.27
C THR A 36 4.26 -23.50 -4.27
N VAL A 37 5.47 -23.98 -4.57
CA VAL A 37 6.66 -23.75 -3.74
C VAL A 37 7.01 -22.27 -3.70
N LEU A 38 6.98 -21.57 -4.84
CA LEU A 38 7.23 -20.13 -4.90
C LEU A 38 6.21 -19.36 -4.05
N LEU A 39 4.93 -19.71 -4.18
CA LEU A 39 3.87 -19.08 -3.37
C LEU A 39 4.09 -19.34 -1.87
N ALA A 40 4.42 -20.58 -1.50
CA ALA A 40 4.73 -20.92 -0.12
C ALA A 40 5.93 -20.11 0.40
N VAL A 41 7.01 -20.01 -0.38
CA VAL A 41 8.18 -19.18 -0.02
C VAL A 41 7.78 -17.73 0.22
N ILE A 42 6.99 -17.12 -0.67
CA ILE A 42 6.51 -15.74 -0.50
C ILE A 42 5.71 -15.59 0.81
N LEU A 43 4.82 -16.53 1.10
CA LEU A 43 4.00 -16.51 2.31
C LEU A 43 4.80 -16.72 3.59
N PHE A 44 5.80 -17.63 3.58
CA PHE A 44 6.58 -17.98 4.77
C PHE A 44 7.78 -17.08 5.02
N THR A 45 8.35 -16.44 4.00
CA THR A 45 9.51 -15.54 4.18
C THR A 45 9.15 -14.16 4.73
N GLY A 46 7.87 -13.88 4.94
CA GLY A 46 7.40 -12.60 5.45
C GLY A 46 7.56 -11.44 4.48
N VAL A 47 8.06 -11.67 3.26
CA VAL A 47 8.22 -10.61 2.23
C VAL A 47 6.90 -9.92 1.92
N TRP A 48 5.79 -10.65 2.00
CA TRP A 48 4.47 -10.05 1.79
C TRP A 48 4.11 -9.01 2.86
N GLN A 49 4.66 -9.11 4.08
CA GLN A 49 4.40 -8.17 5.18
C GLN A 49 4.97 -6.78 4.90
N GLU A 50 5.98 -6.70 4.04
CA GLU A 50 6.58 -5.44 3.61
C GLU A 50 5.83 -4.81 2.42
N THR A 51 4.86 -5.52 1.84
CA THR A 51 4.05 -4.95 0.76
C THR A 51 3.13 -3.85 1.28
N SER A 52 2.88 -2.85 0.45
CA SER A 52 1.96 -1.74 0.79
C SER A 52 0.56 -2.26 1.17
N ALA A 53 0.08 -3.33 0.52
CA ALA A 53 -1.20 -3.93 0.82
C ALA A 53 -1.24 -4.54 2.24
N ALA A 54 -0.21 -5.27 2.64
CA ALA A 54 -0.14 -5.85 3.97
C ALA A 54 0.00 -4.78 5.07
N LYS A 55 0.78 -3.73 4.81
CA LYS A 55 0.89 -2.57 5.71
C LYS A 55 -0.45 -1.86 5.87
N ALA A 56 -1.19 -1.65 4.77
CA ALA A 56 -2.53 -1.05 4.81
C ALA A 56 -3.53 -1.90 5.62
N ILE A 57 -3.56 -3.22 5.37
CA ILE A 57 -4.43 -4.13 6.11
C ILE A 57 -4.09 -4.11 7.62
N ARG A 58 -2.81 -4.17 7.97
CA ARG A 58 -2.37 -4.10 9.37
C ARG A 58 -2.81 -2.80 10.03
N MET A 59 -2.58 -1.67 9.39
CA MET A 59 -2.95 -0.35 9.88
C MET A 59 -4.46 -0.20 10.12
N LEU A 60 -5.29 -0.83 9.27
CA LEU A 60 -6.75 -0.87 9.44
C LEU A 60 -7.19 -1.83 10.56
N THR A 61 -6.50 -2.96 10.71
CA THR A 61 -6.90 -4.00 11.68
C THR A 61 -6.38 -3.75 13.10
N ASN A 62 -5.26 -3.05 13.27
CA ASN A 62 -4.71 -2.70 14.59
C ASN A 62 -5.33 -1.43 15.18
N GLY A 63 -6.22 -0.74 14.46
CA GLY A 63 -6.89 0.46 14.92
C GLY A 63 -6.07 1.76 14.80
N GLU A 64 -4.84 1.70 14.32
CA GLU A 64 -3.95 2.87 14.20
C GLU A 64 -4.52 3.95 13.27
N ALA A 65 -5.15 3.52 12.16
CA ALA A 65 -5.81 4.44 11.23
C ALA A 65 -7.03 5.12 11.88
N ALA A 66 -7.81 4.38 12.68
CA ALA A 66 -8.97 4.92 13.36
C ALA A 66 -8.56 5.91 14.47
N ALA A 67 -7.50 5.62 15.22
CA ALA A 67 -6.96 6.50 16.23
C ALA A 67 -6.43 7.81 15.60
N TYR A 68 -5.68 7.72 14.51
CA TYR A 68 -5.24 8.90 13.76
C TYR A 68 -6.41 9.74 13.23
N ALA A 69 -7.45 9.10 12.70
CA ALA A 69 -8.65 9.79 12.23
C ALA A 69 -9.35 10.55 13.36
N ALA A 70 -9.46 9.96 14.56
CA ALA A 70 -10.04 10.62 15.72
C ALA A 70 -9.22 11.84 16.16
N GLU A 71 -7.88 11.74 16.23
CA GLU A 71 -7.01 12.89 16.52
C GLU A 71 -7.15 14.00 15.45
N TYR A 72 -7.31 13.61 14.18
CA TYR A 72 -7.50 14.55 13.09
C TYR A 72 -8.84 15.27 13.18
N GLU A 73 -9.93 14.55 13.51
CA GLU A 73 -11.25 15.14 13.72
C GLU A 73 -11.25 16.13 14.90
N GLU A 74 -10.59 15.80 16.01
CA GLU A 74 -10.44 16.68 17.15
C GLU A 74 -9.73 17.99 16.76
N ARG A 75 -8.64 17.89 15.99
CA ARG A 75 -7.96 19.09 15.45
C ARG A 75 -8.85 19.90 14.52
N LEU A 76 -9.66 19.25 13.67
CA LEU A 76 -10.60 19.95 12.79
C LEU A 76 -11.66 20.73 13.58
N LEU A 77 -12.11 20.23 14.72
CA LEU A 77 -13.03 20.96 15.59
C LEU A 77 -12.40 22.26 16.09
N LEU A 78 -11.13 22.21 16.56
CA LEU A 78 -10.40 23.39 17.00
C LEU A 78 -10.15 24.39 15.85
N LEU A 79 -9.80 23.88 14.68
CA LEU A 79 -9.51 24.70 13.51
C LEU A 79 -10.77 25.40 12.95
N ASN A 80 -11.93 24.77 13.07
CA ASN A 80 -13.20 25.34 12.59
C ASN A 80 -13.94 26.16 13.65
N ASP A 81 -13.47 26.23 14.90
CA ASP A 81 -14.10 27.02 15.96
C ASP A 81 -13.87 28.51 15.70
N PRO A 82 -14.90 29.31 15.40
CA PRO A 82 -14.74 30.74 15.09
C PRO A 82 -14.27 31.58 16.27
N GLU A 83 -14.44 31.11 17.50
CA GLU A 83 -14.05 31.86 18.72
C GLU A 83 -12.54 31.76 18.96
N ILE A 84 -11.86 30.79 18.41
CA ILE A 84 -10.43 30.59 18.59
C ILE A 84 -9.68 31.19 17.38
N THR A 85 -8.90 32.23 17.62
CA THR A 85 -8.13 32.92 16.58
C THR A 85 -6.68 32.45 16.48
N ASP A 86 -6.11 31.95 17.57
CA ASP A 86 -4.75 31.44 17.66
C ASP A 86 -4.81 29.99 18.12
N VAL A 87 -4.42 29.06 17.25
CA VAL A 87 -4.56 27.63 17.48
C VAL A 87 -3.19 26.98 17.70
N VAL A 88 -3.02 26.40 18.88
CA VAL A 88 -1.86 25.58 19.22
C VAL A 88 -2.30 24.12 19.21
N LEU A 89 -1.72 23.34 18.31
CA LEU A 89 -2.03 21.93 18.17
C LEU A 89 -1.02 21.07 18.95
N THR A 90 -1.48 19.95 19.47
CA THR A 90 -0.58 18.91 20.01
C THR A 90 -0.07 18.04 18.86
N PRO A 91 1.17 17.52 18.91
CA PRO A 91 1.68 16.58 17.91
C PRO A 91 0.80 15.34 17.81
N PHE A 92 0.69 14.75 16.61
CA PHE A 92 -0.01 13.49 16.45
C PHE A 92 0.68 12.37 17.24
N THR A 93 -0.07 11.68 18.09
CA THR A 93 0.41 10.52 18.84
C THR A 93 0.47 9.29 17.93
N HIS A 94 -0.53 9.14 17.04
CA HIS A 94 -0.60 8.05 16.08
C HIS A 94 -0.15 8.56 14.70
N GLN A 95 0.87 7.91 14.15
CA GLN A 95 1.50 8.30 12.88
C GLN A 95 1.53 7.12 11.90
N PRO A 96 0.37 6.69 11.38
CA PRO A 96 0.28 5.54 10.49
C PRO A 96 1.08 5.80 9.19
N ALA A 97 2.09 4.97 8.95
CA ALA A 97 3.13 5.18 7.94
C ALA A 97 2.63 5.38 6.49
N MET A 98 1.38 5.03 6.19
CA MET A 98 0.82 5.15 4.83
C MET A 98 -0.04 6.40 4.61
N ILE A 99 -0.57 7.00 5.67
CA ILE A 99 -1.46 8.17 5.57
C ILE A 99 -0.91 9.39 6.28
N TYR A 100 0.02 9.21 7.22
CA TYR A 100 0.68 10.33 7.87
C TYR A 100 1.76 10.91 6.95
N THR A 101 1.62 12.16 6.58
CA THR A 101 2.56 12.87 5.68
C THR A 101 3.44 13.89 6.41
N GLY A 102 3.33 13.95 7.72
CA GLY A 102 3.99 14.93 8.58
C GLY A 102 2.99 15.84 9.29
N ASP A 103 3.48 16.57 10.28
CA ASP A 103 2.71 17.54 11.03
C ASP A 103 3.11 18.97 10.62
N LEU A 104 2.34 19.95 11.10
CA LEU A 104 2.69 21.35 10.91
C LEU A 104 3.98 21.69 11.69
N PRO A 105 4.76 22.67 11.20
CA PRO A 105 5.91 23.17 11.93
C PRO A 105 5.53 23.75 13.30
N GLY A 106 6.49 23.72 14.23
CA GLY A 106 6.35 24.38 15.54
C GLY A 106 6.52 25.90 15.51
N ASP A 107 6.86 26.44 14.34
CA ASP A 107 7.02 27.89 14.14
C ASP A 107 5.77 28.48 13.47
N PRO A 108 5.04 29.40 14.12
CA PRO A 108 3.89 30.07 13.52
C PRO A 108 4.27 30.94 12.31
N GLU A 109 5.55 31.36 12.21
CA GLU A 109 6.05 32.16 11.10
C GLU A 109 6.42 31.33 9.87
N ASP A 110 6.45 30.01 9.97
CA ASP A 110 6.69 29.11 8.85
C ASP A 110 5.66 29.31 7.72
N PRO A 111 6.08 29.29 6.44
CA PRO A 111 5.16 29.45 5.31
C PRO A 111 4.00 28.46 5.28
N THR A 112 4.19 27.23 5.79
CA THR A 112 3.13 26.22 5.85
C THR A 112 2.11 26.55 6.92
N SER A 113 2.57 26.95 8.12
CA SER A 113 1.74 27.41 9.23
C SER A 113 0.90 28.60 8.83
N LYS A 114 1.50 29.62 8.18
CA LYS A 114 0.80 30.81 7.67
C LYS A 114 -0.27 30.47 6.63
N LYS A 115 0.03 29.62 5.67
CA LYS A 115 -0.96 29.19 4.65
C LYS A 115 -2.12 28.44 5.28
N THR A 116 -1.85 27.58 6.25
CA THR A 116 -2.87 26.84 6.96
C THR A 116 -3.74 27.78 7.81
N ALA A 117 -3.14 28.74 8.52
CA ALA A 117 -3.86 29.77 9.26
C ALA A 117 -4.77 30.59 8.34
N GLN A 118 -4.26 31.02 7.20
CA GLN A 118 -5.06 31.75 6.21
C GLN A 118 -6.23 30.91 5.68
N TYR A 119 -6.03 29.62 5.44
CA TYR A 119 -7.08 28.71 4.96
C TYR A 119 -8.23 28.57 5.96
N PHE A 120 -7.93 28.47 7.25
CA PHE A 120 -8.93 28.34 8.32
C PHE A 120 -9.39 29.70 8.90
N GLY A 121 -8.91 30.82 8.37
CA GLY A 121 -9.26 32.18 8.86
C GLY A 121 -8.74 32.45 10.26
N LYS A 122 -7.58 31.88 10.61
CA LYS A 122 -6.91 32.07 11.91
C LYS A 122 -5.77 33.07 11.82
N ASN A 123 -5.39 33.63 12.95
CA ASN A 123 -4.21 34.50 13.05
C ASN A 123 -2.93 33.67 13.01
N SER A 124 -2.90 32.61 13.82
CA SER A 124 -1.75 31.69 13.87
C SER A 124 -2.20 30.27 14.09
N ILE A 125 -1.45 29.31 13.47
CA ILE A 125 -1.58 27.87 13.71
C ILE A 125 -0.18 27.27 13.73
N TYR A 126 0.14 26.53 14.77
CA TYR A 126 1.40 25.77 14.87
C TYR A 126 1.25 24.60 15.81
N VAL A 127 2.24 23.68 15.79
CA VAL A 127 2.26 22.50 16.67
C VAL A 127 3.24 22.75 17.80
N ASP A 128 2.83 22.52 19.03
CA ASP A 128 3.74 22.59 20.18
C ASP A 128 4.40 21.23 20.41
N TYR A 129 5.70 21.16 20.12
CA TYR A 129 6.55 19.99 20.33
C TYR A 129 7.26 19.97 21.69
N SER A 130 6.93 20.86 22.61
CA SER A 130 7.63 20.99 23.90
C SER A 130 7.13 20.03 24.99
N ASN A 131 6.08 19.25 24.71
CA ASN A 131 5.50 18.28 25.64
C ASN A 131 6.01 16.85 25.41
#